data_8edb8871e6bb68ca48b1fa3864d6ee16
#
_entry.id   8edb8871e6bb68ca48b1fa3864d6ee16
#
_cell.length_a   1.000
_cell.length_b   1.000
_cell.length_c   1.000
_cell.angle_alpha   90.00
_cell.angle_beta   90.00
_cell.angle_gamma   90.00
#
_symmetry.space_group_name_H-M   'P 1'
#
loop_
_entity.id
_entity.type
_entity.pdbx_description
1 polymer ?
#
loop_
_entity_poly.entity_id
_entity_poly.type
_entity_poly.pdbx_seq_one_letter_code
_entity_poly.pdbx_strand_id
1 'polypeptide(L)'
;MEWTRSETLALAANGCTYCHGLGLRAGRRMHERPCQCVFRSVFRICLTRFRLCHEREKNKTRVTLEGNVWSRKNEEYVVDFINVTKRALNEEDWRVFNYHFLLGADWRMCTKKLNMDRGTFFHEVYRITERLGRLYRELQPYALFPLDEYFYGTTREQSRLIEFRETRRERPSFTPPLRDREAA
;
A
#
# COMPACT_ATOMS: atom_id res chain seq x y z
N MET A 1 -3.23 2.96 -15.54
CA MET A 1 -3.88 1.82 -14.84
C MET A 1 -5.15 2.33 -14.19
N GLU A 2 -6.30 1.73 -14.49
CA GLU A 2 -7.59 2.19 -13.98
C GLU A 2 -7.83 1.68 -12.54
N TRP A 3 -8.48 2.51 -11.74
CA TRP A 3 -8.91 2.16 -10.40
C TRP A 3 -10.20 1.34 -10.46
N THR A 4 -10.23 0.19 -9.81
CA THR A 4 -11.47 -0.57 -9.68
C THR A 4 -12.32 -0.03 -8.51
N ARG A 5 -13.63 -0.18 -8.61
CA ARG A 5 -14.55 0.26 -7.54
C ARG A 5 -14.31 -0.49 -6.23
N SER A 6 -14.01 -1.78 -6.30
CA SER A 6 -13.67 -2.59 -5.12
C SER A 6 -12.40 -2.10 -4.42
N GLU A 7 -11.38 -1.72 -5.20
CA GLU A 7 -10.12 -1.19 -4.67
C GLU A 7 -10.31 0.15 -3.98
N THR A 8 -11.03 1.07 -4.62
CA THR A 8 -11.29 2.39 -4.02
C THR A 8 -12.15 2.29 -2.77
N LEU A 9 -13.12 1.37 -2.74
CA LEU A 9 -13.95 1.11 -1.57
C LEU A 9 -13.13 0.52 -0.41
N ALA A 10 -12.27 -0.47 -0.68
CA ALA A 10 -11.42 -1.10 0.33
C ALA A 10 -10.41 -0.13 0.97
N LEU A 11 -9.97 0.89 0.22
CA LEU A 11 -9.01 1.90 0.68
C LEU A 11 -9.68 3.16 1.25
N ALA A 12 -10.99 3.29 1.13
CA ALA A 12 -11.73 4.46 1.58
C ALA A 12 -11.73 4.57 3.11
N ALA A 13 -11.63 5.81 3.62
CA ALA A 13 -11.84 6.06 5.03
C ALA A 13 -13.33 6.24 5.32
N ASN A 14 -13.89 5.46 6.24
CA ASN A 14 -15.31 5.50 6.61
C ASN A 14 -15.80 6.91 7.02
N GLY A 15 -14.97 7.65 7.76
CA GLY A 15 -15.25 9.02 8.19
C GLY A 15 -14.85 10.12 7.20
N CYS A 16 -14.60 9.80 5.94
CA CYS A 16 -14.21 10.81 4.96
C CYS A 16 -15.39 11.70 4.59
N THR A 17 -15.30 13.00 4.87
CA THR A 17 -16.33 14.00 4.58
C THR A 17 -16.58 14.23 3.08
N TYR A 18 -15.67 13.79 2.22
CA TYR A 18 -15.76 13.97 0.77
C TYR A 18 -16.39 12.79 0.03
N CYS A 19 -16.19 11.57 0.45
CA CYS A 19 -16.70 10.38 -0.23
C CYS A 19 -17.59 9.51 0.68
N HIS A 20 -17.73 9.84 1.95
CA HIS A 20 -18.55 9.11 2.93
C HIS A 20 -18.29 7.58 2.93
N GLY A 21 -17.02 7.20 2.79
CA GLY A 21 -16.61 5.79 2.74
C GLY A 21 -16.71 5.13 1.36
N LEU A 22 -17.21 5.80 0.33
CA LEU A 22 -17.36 5.22 -1.01
C LEU A 22 -16.06 5.15 -1.81
N GLY A 23 -15.03 5.91 -1.42
CA GLY A 23 -13.72 5.92 -2.09
C GLY A 23 -13.68 6.68 -3.42
N LEU A 24 -14.82 7.10 -3.93
CA LEU A 24 -14.96 7.81 -5.20
C LEU A 24 -15.59 9.19 -4.99
N ARG A 25 -15.26 10.13 -5.85
CA ARG A 25 -15.83 11.47 -5.91
C ARG A 25 -16.33 11.77 -7.32
N ALA A 26 -17.46 12.43 -7.43
CA ALA A 26 -17.95 12.95 -8.70
C ALA A 26 -16.94 13.95 -9.30
N GLY A 27 -16.48 13.69 -10.51
CA GLY A 27 -15.58 14.58 -11.26
C GLY A 27 -16.40 15.58 -12.10
N ARG A 28 -15.73 16.65 -12.59
CA ARG A 28 -16.37 17.72 -13.39
C ARG A 28 -17.07 17.25 -14.70
N ARG A 29 -16.81 16.04 -15.18
CA ARG A 29 -17.35 15.48 -16.44
C ARG A 29 -18.04 14.13 -16.24
N MET A 30 -18.74 13.92 -15.14
CA MET A 30 -19.35 12.63 -14.74
C MET A 30 -18.35 11.46 -14.61
N HIS A 31 -17.05 11.70 -14.68
CA HIS A 31 -16.06 10.66 -14.43
C HIS A 31 -15.79 10.57 -12.93
N GLU A 32 -16.03 9.42 -12.35
CA GLU A 32 -15.67 9.11 -10.98
C GLU A 32 -14.14 9.11 -10.82
N ARG A 33 -13.65 9.79 -9.80
CA ARG A 33 -12.22 9.84 -9.47
C ARG A 33 -11.99 9.31 -8.07
N PRO A 34 -10.88 8.60 -7.81
CA PRO A 34 -10.52 8.19 -6.47
C PRO A 34 -10.45 9.39 -5.53
N CYS A 35 -11.01 9.22 -4.33
CA CYS A 35 -10.98 10.25 -3.31
C CYS A 35 -9.57 10.42 -2.74
N GLN A 36 -9.26 11.60 -2.25
CA GLN A 36 -7.99 11.88 -1.57
C GLN A 36 -7.68 10.92 -0.41
N CYS A 37 -8.72 10.45 0.30
CA CYS A 37 -8.54 9.47 1.37
C CYS A 37 -8.00 8.13 0.87
N VAL A 38 -8.34 7.72 -0.35
CA VAL A 38 -7.82 6.51 -1.00
C VAL A 38 -6.32 6.64 -1.22
N PHE A 39 -5.87 7.75 -1.80
CA PHE A 39 -4.43 7.99 -2.00
C PHE A 39 -3.65 8.04 -0.69
N ARG A 40 -4.21 8.70 0.33
CA ARG A 40 -3.60 8.71 1.67
C ARG A 40 -3.54 7.32 2.32
N SER A 41 -4.48 6.44 2.01
CA SER A 41 -4.45 5.04 2.45
C SER A 41 -3.33 4.26 1.75
N VAL A 42 -3.18 4.41 0.43
CA VAL A 42 -2.05 3.83 -0.32
C VAL A 42 -0.71 4.28 0.28
N PHE A 43 -0.55 5.58 0.51
CA PHE A 43 0.66 6.10 1.14
C PHE A 43 0.95 5.44 2.48
N ARG A 44 -0.06 5.32 3.37
CA ARG A 44 0.11 4.69 4.69
C ARG A 44 0.50 3.23 4.59
N ILE A 45 -0.10 2.47 3.67
CA ILE A 45 0.25 1.07 3.42
C ILE A 45 1.71 0.95 2.99
N CYS A 46 2.14 1.75 2.01
CA CYS A 46 3.53 1.75 1.53
C CYS A 46 4.52 2.19 2.62
N LEU A 47 4.19 3.22 3.41
CA LEU A 47 5.02 3.66 4.53
C LEU A 47 5.14 2.59 5.62
N THR A 48 4.05 1.92 5.96
CA THR A 48 4.06 0.81 6.92
C THR A 48 4.95 -0.32 6.41
N ARG A 49 4.82 -0.70 5.14
CA ARG A 49 5.68 -1.71 4.54
C ARG A 49 7.15 -1.30 4.54
N PHE A 50 7.45 -0.06 4.18
CA PHE A 50 8.80 0.50 4.26
C PHE A 50 9.41 0.36 5.66
N ARG A 51 8.66 0.73 6.70
CA ARG A 51 9.11 0.60 8.09
C ARG A 51 9.40 -0.85 8.47
N LEU A 52 8.50 -1.77 8.13
CA LEU A 52 8.69 -3.21 8.38
C LEU A 52 9.92 -3.77 7.65
N CYS A 53 10.15 -3.38 6.40
CA CYS A 53 11.33 -3.78 5.65
C CYS A 53 12.60 -3.23 6.29
N HIS A 54 12.60 -1.97 6.67
CA HIS A 54 13.75 -1.31 7.31
C HIS A 54 14.10 -1.90 8.68
N GLU A 55 13.10 -2.22 9.52
CA GLU A 55 13.32 -2.88 10.80
C GLU A 55 13.90 -4.29 10.65
N ARG A 56 13.40 -5.06 9.67
CA ARG A 56 13.92 -6.40 9.38
C ARG A 56 15.37 -6.35 8.93
N GLU A 57 15.76 -5.35 8.15
CA GLU A 57 17.15 -5.15 7.73
C GLU A 57 18.09 -4.88 8.92
N LYS A 58 17.65 -4.07 9.90
CA LYS A 58 18.45 -3.79 11.11
C LYS A 58 18.65 -5.02 12.00
N ASN A 59 17.69 -5.94 12.01
CA ASN A 59 17.68 -7.11 12.88
C ASN A 59 18.28 -8.38 12.24
N LYS A 60 18.96 -8.26 11.11
CA LYS A 60 19.62 -9.38 10.42
C LYS A 60 20.85 -9.88 11.16
N THR A 61 20.62 -10.67 12.22
CA THR A 61 21.70 -11.39 12.92
C THR A 61 21.81 -12.87 12.56
N ARG A 62 20.88 -13.44 11.80
CA ARG A 62 20.91 -14.85 11.37
C ARG A 62 20.48 -15.00 9.91
N VAL A 63 21.38 -15.44 9.08
CA VAL A 63 21.19 -15.75 7.66
C VAL A 63 20.74 -17.21 7.55
N THR A 64 19.48 -17.45 7.19
CA THR A 64 19.04 -18.73 6.61
C THR A 64 18.95 -18.58 5.09
N LEU A 65 19.30 -19.63 4.33
CA LEU A 65 19.32 -19.60 2.86
C LEU A 65 17.98 -19.16 2.24
N GLU A 66 16.86 -19.52 2.84
CA GLU A 66 15.52 -19.07 2.42
C GLU A 66 15.27 -17.58 2.73
N GLY A 67 15.95 -17.01 3.73
CA GLY A 67 15.86 -15.59 4.09
C GLY A 67 16.47 -14.64 3.05
N ASN A 68 17.38 -15.10 2.19
CA ASN A 68 18.11 -14.23 1.28
C ASN A 68 17.26 -13.61 0.17
N VAL A 69 16.28 -14.34 -0.41
CA VAL A 69 15.43 -13.82 -1.49
C VAL A 69 14.47 -12.74 -0.95
N TRP A 70 13.84 -13.01 0.19
CA TRP A 70 12.96 -12.04 0.86
C TRP A 70 13.69 -10.82 1.38
N SER A 71 14.91 -11.01 1.86
CA SER A 71 15.80 -9.95 2.27
C SER A 71 16.09 -8.99 1.12
N ARG A 72 16.50 -9.51 -0.04
CA ARG A 72 16.77 -8.70 -1.22
C ARG A 72 15.57 -7.89 -1.68
N LYS A 73 14.37 -8.49 -1.72
CA LYS A 73 13.15 -7.78 -2.08
C LYS A 73 12.78 -6.68 -1.08
N ASN A 74 13.02 -6.89 0.21
CA ASN A 74 12.82 -5.86 1.22
C ASN A 74 13.81 -4.70 1.05
N GLU A 75 15.08 -4.98 0.75
CA GLU A 75 16.10 -3.96 0.44
C GLU A 75 15.71 -3.15 -0.80
N GLU A 76 15.34 -3.83 -1.88
CA GLU A 76 14.84 -3.20 -3.12
C GLU A 76 13.67 -2.26 -2.80
N TYR A 77 12.68 -2.71 -2.02
CA TYR A 77 11.54 -1.88 -1.65
C TYR A 77 11.93 -0.64 -0.85
N VAL A 78 12.85 -0.75 0.10
CA VAL A 78 13.35 0.38 0.90
C VAL A 78 14.03 1.41 -0.02
N VAL A 79 14.89 0.96 -0.93
CA VAL A 79 15.60 1.83 -1.86
C VAL A 79 14.63 2.51 -2.83
N ASP A 80 13.71 1.76 -3.42
CA ASP A 80 12.73 2.27 -4.38
C ASP A 80 11.78 3.27 -3.71
N PHE A 81 11.30 2.96 -2.50
CA PHE A 81 10.44 3.87 -1.73
C PHE A 81 11.12 5.23 -1.52
N ILE A 82 12.37 5.24 -1.08
CA ILE A 82 13.13 6.49 -0.85
C ILE A 82 13.41 7.22 -2.17
N ASN A 83 13.84 6.52 -3.21
CA ASN A 83 14.20 7.12 -4.49
C ASN A 83 12.98 7.73 -5.18
N VAL A 84 11.86 7.01 -5.22
CA VAL A 84 10.60 7.50 -5.80
C VAL A 84 10.11 8.72 -5.03
N THR A 85 10.12 8.66 -3.70
CA THR A 85 9.70 9.77 -2.85
C THR A 85 10.57 11.01 -3.06
N LYS A 86 11.90 10.84 -3.03
CA LYS A 86 12.85 11.95 -3.19
C LYS A 86 12.74 12.63 -4.56
N ARG A 87 12.51 11.86 -5.62
CA ARG A 87 12.30 12.40 -6.98
C ARG A 87 10.95 13.11 -7.13
N ALA A 88 9.96 12.71 -6.36
CA ALA A 88 8.61 13.26 -6.44
C ALA A 88 8.45 14.58 -5.68
N LEU A 89 9.23 14.81 -4.64
CA LEU A 89 9.11 15.94 -3.75
C LEU A 89 10.16 17.01 -4.09
N ASN A 90 9.76 18.29 -3.97
CA ASN A 90 10.71 19.40 -3.93
C ASN A 90 11.47 19.39 -2.59
N GLU A 91 12.44 20.28 -2.43
CA GLU A 91 13.30 20.32 -1.25
C GLU A 91 12.52 20.61 0.05
N GLU A 92 11.54 21.50 0.00
CA GLU A 92 10.72 21.85 1.17
C GLU A 92 9.84 20.70 1.59
N ASP A 93 9.13 20.06 0.65
CA ASP A 93 8.30 18.88 0.88
C ASP A 93 9.15 17.71 1.39
N TRP A 94 10.35 17.53 0.82
CA TRP A 94 11.28 16.49 1.28
C TRP A 94 11.72 16.71 2.73
N ARG A 95 11.96 17.94 3.15
CA ARG A 95 12.28 18.25 4.55
C ARG A 95 11.13 17.90 5.49
N VAL A 96 9.88 18.25 5.14
CA VAL A 96 8.68 17.85 5.91
C VAL A 96 8.59 16.32 5.97
N PHE A 97 8.73 15.64 4.84
CA PHE A 97 8.67 14.20 4.74
C PHE A 97 9.76 13.53 5.61
N ASN A 98 10.99 13.97 5.50
CA ASN A 98 12.12 13.42 6.25
C ASN A 98 11.92 13.56 7.77
N TYR A 99 11.60 14.76 8.25
CA TYR A 99 11.41 14.97 9.69
C TYR A 99 10.21 14.19 10.23
N HIS A 100 9.07 14.28 9.57
CA HIS A 100 7.84 13.72 10.10
C HIS A 100 7.71 12.20 9.88
N PHE A 101 7.99 11.71 8.67
CA PHE A 101 7.73 10.30 8.33
C PHE A 101 8.93 9.38 8.51
N LEU A 102 10.15 9.84 8.23
CA LEU A 102 11.36 9.02 8.38
C LEU A 102 11.94 9.11 9.79
N LEU A 103 12.09 10.31 10.33
CA LEU A 103 12.65 10.51 11.67
C LEU A 103 11.61 10.40 12.80
N GLY A 104 10.31 10.37 12.47
CA GLY A 104 9.24 10.24 13.45
C GLY A 104 9.02 11.46 14.34
N ALA A 105 9.51 12.64 13.92
CA ALA A 105 9.32 13.87 14.68
C ALA A 105 7.85 14.27 14.77
N ASP A 106 7.42 14.68 15.95
CA ASP A 106 6.06 15.19 16.15
C ASP A 106 5.86 16.55 15.43
N TRP A 107 4.61 16.95 15.31
CA TRP A 107 4.28 18.21 14.61
C TRP A 107 4.90 19.44 15.28
N ARG A 108 5.08 19.46 16.61
CA ARG A 108 5.67 20.59 17.35
C ARG A 108 7.15 20.75 17.01
N MET A 109 7.87 19.62 16.97
CA MET A 109 9.27 19.63 16.55
C MET A 109 9.42 20.04 15.08
N CYS A 110 8.55 19.49 14.21
CA CYS A 110 8.56 19.84 12.79
C CYS A 110 8.30 21.31 12.55
N THR A 111 7.25 21.89 13.16
CA THR A 111 6.91 23.31 12.98
C THR A 111 8.03 24.23 13.47
N LYS A 112 8.64 23.93 14.62
CA LYS A 112 9.79 24.69 15.14
C LYS A 112 11.01 24.58 14.22
N LYS A 113 11.32 23.37 13.73
CA LYS A 113 12.53 23.12 12.93
C LYS A 113 12.41 23.66 11.50
N LEU A 114 11.20 23.64 10.94
CA LEU A 114 10.91 24.08 9.58
C LEU A 114 10.39 25.53 9.50
N ASN A 115 10.25 26.19 10.64
CA ASN A 115 9.74 27.56 10.77
C ASN A 115 8.40 27.77 10.07
N MET A 116 7.44 26.90 10.36
CA MET A 116 6.08 26.95 9.81
C MET A 116 5.03 26.85 10.92
N ASP A 117 3.86 27.41 10.71
CA ASP A 117 2.75 27.28 11.64
C ASP A 117 2.10 25.88 11.57
N ARG A 118 1.28 25.58 12.57
CA ARG A 118 0.60 24.27 12.68
C ARG A 118 -0.33 23.99 11.49
N GLY A 119 -1.08 24.97 11.04
CA GLY A 119 -2.04 24.82 9.95
C GLY A 119 -1.34 24.48 8.65
N THR A 120 -0.31 25.24 8.31
CA THR A 120 0.55 25.03 7.15
C THR A 120 1.20 23.63 7.20
N PHE A 121 1.74 23.24 8.37
CA PHE A 121 2.33 21.90 8.52
C PHE A 121 1.35 20.78 8.17
N PHE A 122 0.15 20.77 8.74
CA PHE A 122 -0.82 19.71 8.46
C PHE A 122 -1.34 19.77 7.02
N HIS A 123 -1.48 20.97 6.44
CA HIS A 123 -1.83 21.09 5.04
C HIS A 123 -0.76 20.46 4.13
N GLU A 124 0.51 20.72 4.39
CA GLU A 124 1.63 20.11 3.65
C GLU A 124 1.68 18.60 3.83
N VAL A 125 1.52 18.09 5.05
CA VAL A 125 1.44 16.65 5.33
C VAL A 125 0.32 15.99 4.51
N TYR A 126 -0.88 16.60 4.45
CA TYR A 126 -1.98 16.06 3.65
C TYR A 126 -1.69 16.09 2.15
N ARG A 127 -1.11 17.17 1.66
CA ARG A 127 -0.73 17.35 0.26
C ARG A 127 0.33 16.33 -0.16
N ILE A 128 1.37 16.17 0.64
CA ILE A 128 2.45 15.21 0.40
C ILE A 128 1.92 13.78 0.38
N THR A 129 1.12 13.39 1.37
CA THR A 129 0.58 12.02 1.46
C THR A 129 -0.37 11.68 0.32
N GLU A 130 -1.18 12.62 -0.15
CA GLU A 130 -2.03 12.45 -1.33
C GLU A 130 -1.19 12.29 -2.61
N ARG A 131 -0.23 13.18 -2.83
CA ARG A 131 0.65 13.17 -4.00
C ARG A 131 1.45 11.88 -4.09
N LEU A 132 2.09 11.47 -2.99
CA LEU A 132 2.88 10.25 -2.94
C LEU A 132 2.02 8.99 -3.08
N GLY A 133 0.86 8.94 -2.44
CA GLY A 133 -0.03 7.78 -2.57
C GLY A 133 -0.53 7.58 -4.00
N ARG A 134 -0.80 8.66 -4.73
CA ARG A 134 -1.11 8.59 -6.16
C ARG A 134 0.09 8.06 -6.95
N LEU A 135 1.27 8.64 -6.72
CA LEU A 135 2.49 8.25 -7.42
C LEU A 135 2.85 6.78 -7.19
N TYR A 136 2.77 6.30 -5.95
CA TYR A 136 3.10 4.91 -5.61
C TYR A 136 2.21 3.89 -6.33
N ARG A 137 0.98 4.28 -6.68
CA ARG A 137 0.04 3.42 -7.42
C ARG A 137 0.16 3.54 -8.94
N GLU A 138 0.45 4.74 -9.44
CA GLU A 138 0.38 5.08 -10.86
C GLU A 138 1.73 5.06 -11.58
N LEU A 139 2.86 5.05 -10.85
CA LEU A 139 4.19 5.04 -11.45
C LEU A 139 4.46 3.73 -12.18
N GLN A 140 4.71 3.81 -13.47
CA GLN A 140 5.08 2.67 -14.31
C GLN A 140 6.54 2.78 -14.73
N PRO A 141 7.27 1.68 -14.84
CA PRO A 141 6.89 0.28 -14.53
C PRO A 141 7.08 -0.11 -13.04
N TYR A 142 7.50 0.80 -12.19
CA TYR A 142 7.91 0.54 -10.80
C TYR A 142 6.90 1.04 -9.77
N ALA A 143 5.63 0.67 -9.93
CA ALA A 143 4.62 0.95 -8.92
C ALA A 143 4.98 0.26 -7.59
N LEU A 144 4.87 1.01 -6.49
CA LEU A 144 5.10 0.48 -5.13
C LEU A 144 3.86 -0.17 -4.53
N PHE A 145 2.72 0.02 -5.16
CA PHE A 145 1.42 -0.51 -4.78
C PHE A 145 0.67 -1.01 -6.03
N PRO A 146 -0.01 -2.18 -5.99
CA PRO A 146 -0.21 -3.05 -4.83
C PRO A 146 1.05 -3.83 -4.40
N LEU A 147 1.14 -4.14 -3.09
CA LEU A 147 2.31 -4.79 -2.52
C LEU A 147 2.52 -6.22 -3.03
N ASP A 148 1.44 -6.94 -3.30
CA ASP A 148 1.47 -8.28 -3.88
C ASP A 148 2.08 -8.28 -5.29
N GLU A 149 1.74 -7.32 -6.13
CA GLU A 149 2.36 -7.16 -7.45
C GLU A 149 3.86 -6.84 -7.32
N TYR A 150 4.23 -5.96 -6.40
CA TYR A 150 5.63 -5.58 -6.19
C TYR A 150 6.48 -6.76 -5.70
N PHE A 151 6.01 -7.47 -4.67
CA PHE A 151 6.80 -8.53 -4.03
C PHE A 151 6.76 -9.86 -4.76
N TYR A 152 5.64 -10.21 -5.36
CA TYR A 152 5.42 -11.54 -5.96
C TYR A 152 5.37 -11.53 -7.49
N GLY A 153 5.34 -10.37 -8.12
CA GLY A 153 5.26 -10.24 -9.58
C GLY A 153 3.95 -10.78 -10.16
N THR A 154 2.93 -10.93 -9.33
CA THR A 154 1.62 -11.44 -9.76
C THR A 154 0.71 -10.28 -10.13
N THR A 155 0.16 -10.32 -11.33
CA THR A 155 -0.97 -9.46 -11.66
C THR A 155 -2.19 -9.89 -10.84
N ARG A 156 -3.05 -8.95 -10.51
CA ARG A 156 -4.27 -9.18 -9.69
C ARG A 156 -5.16 -10.33 -10.19
N GLU A 157 -5.15 -10.59 -11.49
CA GLU A 157 -5.86 -11.71 -12.10
C GLU A 157 -5.19 -13.05 -11.79
N GLN A 158 -3.87 -13.10 -11.78
CA GLN A 158 -3.11 -14.31 -11.44
C GLN A 158 -3.26 -14.64 -9.94
N SER A 159 -3.25 -13.65 -9.05
CA SER A 159 -3.51 -13.85 -7.62
C SER A 159 -4.90 -14.44 -7.37
N ARG A 160 -5.94 -13.93 -8.04
CA ARG A 160 -7.31 -14.49 -7.94
C ARG A 160 -7.40 -15.91 -8.48
N LEU A 161 -6.68 -16.24 -9.55
CA LEU A 161 -6.64 -17.58 -10.12
C LEU A 161 -5.91 -18.57 -9.20
N ILE A 162 -4.85 -18.12 -8.51
CA ILE A 162 -4.12 -18.93 -7.54
C ILE A 162 -5.02 -19.20 -6.32
N GLU A 163 -5.63 -18.16 -5.76
CA GLU A 163 -6.56 -18.27 -4.63
C GLU A 163 -7.76 -19.19 -4.95
N PHE A 164 -8.32 -19.07 -6.14
CA PHE A 164 -9.39 -19.94 -6.61
C PHE A 164 -8.96 -21.41 -6.81
N ARG A 165 -7.71 -21.64 -7.23
CA ARG A 165 -7.14 -23.00 -7.37
C ARG A 165 -6.84 -23.63 -6.02
N GLU A 166 -6.36 -22.88 -5.04
CA GLU A 166 -6.09 -23.34 -3.68
C GLU A 166 -7.37 -23.72 -2.95
N THR A 167 -8.38 -22.85 -2.96
CA THR A 167 -9.69 -23.13 -2.37
C THR A 167 -10.40 -24.34 -3.02
N ARG A 168 -10.11 -24.66 -4.28
CA ARG A 168 -10.64 -25.84 -4.96
C ARG A 168 -9.88 -27.10 -4.59
N ARG A 169 -8.60 -27.04 -4.26
CA ARG A 169 -7.79 -28.17 -3.78
C ARG A 169 -8.14 -28.58 -2.35
N GLU A 170 -8.55 -27.64 -1.52
CA GLU A 170 -8.91 -27.86 -0.12
C GLU A 170 -10.35 -28.42 0.07
N ARG A 171 -11.16 -28.51 -0.98
CA ARG A 171 -12.44 -29.17 -0.88
C ARG A 171 -12.22 -30.68 -0.78
N PRO A 172 -12.56 -31.31 0.37
CA PRO A 172 -12.47 -32.76 0.48
C PRO A 172 -13.38 -33.38 -0.59
N SER A 173 -12.84 -34.33 -1.33
CA SER A 173 -13.63 -35.13 -2.27
C SER A 173 -14.76 -35.78 -1.51
N PHE A 174 -15.99 -35.32 -1.75
CA PHE A 174 -17.17 -35.96 -1.21
C PHE A 174 -17.29 -37.31 -1.91
N THR A 175 -16.84 -38.38 -1.25
CA THR A 175 -17.11 -39.76 -1.60
C THR A 175 -18.52 -40.07 -1.09
N PRO A 176 -19.53 -40.28 -1.97
CA PRO A 176 -20.84 -40.71 -1.50
C PRO A 176 -20.71 -42.05 -0.81
N PRO A 177 -21.42 -42.28 0.31
CA PRO A 177 -21.39 -43.55 1.00
C PRO A 177 -21.88 -44.66 0.05
N LEU A 178 -21.10 -45.73 -0.05
CA LEU A 178 -21.51 -46.98 -0.73
C LEU A 178 -22.84 -47.44 -0.13
N ARG A 179 -23.89 -47.42 -0.92
CA ARG A 179 -25.16 -48.12 -0.54
C ARG A 179 -24.88 -49.58 -0.51
N ASP A 180 -24.82 -50.14 0.68
CA ASP A 180 -24.90 -51.61 0.87
C ASP A 180 -26.19 -52.10 0.23
N ARG A 181 -26.05 -52.77 -0.91
CA ARG A 181 -27.09 -53.61 -1.44
C ARG A 181 -27.00 -54.94 -0.66
N GLU A 182 -27.65 -54.98 0.46
CA GLU A 182 -28.00 -56.30 1.02
C GLU A 182 -29.13 -56.89 0.17
N ALA A 183 -28.82 -58.06 -0.34
CA ALA A 183 -29.74 -58.96 -1.07
C ALA A 183 -30.75 -59.55 -0.13
N ALA A 184 -31.98 -59.59 -0.56
CA ALA A 184 -32.96 -60.55 -0.16
C ALA A 184 -33.37 -61.33 -1.40
#